data_97d3b90bb682b665f9efa8e11f1e141f
#
_entry.id   97d3b90bb682b665f9efa8e11f1e141f
#
_cell.length_a   1.000
_cell.length_b   1.000
_cell.length_c   1.000
_cell.angle_alpha   90.00
_cell.angle_beta   90.00
_cell.angle_gamma   90.00
#
_symmetry.space_group_name_H-M   'P 1'
#
loop_
_entity.id
_entity.type
_entity.pdbx_description
1 polymer ?
#
loop_
_entity_poly.entity_id
_entity_poly.type
_entity_poly.pdbx_seq_one_letter_code
_entity_poly.pdbx_strand_id
1 'polypeptide(L)'
;MGRHCRCLSKYSCKDHILVLGSGQLSVSIVKAVAHDEQLRDRPVLILAHHNPRALHEYIFSQLTPEEQKVDFGVMRGERSHDEALKACKVEKASHIFIIGEDDEEERDSLNVACWKHVRAFFEAPHNESQQRWSDFLLKRKEQAQTSQERVAQCRLYLFDDCSEKLFHALQPESHTCLETMVVNYYEDVLRQLLVKDSLTEEDYTLDRGLVSHDNERYVHLFVFGRTPMGCAMATTAAHLCHFPNFDAKAARPLRTKITFVDPQADGLMNLFKARYAGLFDLSRYVLRPEAGTMAESAPREEVGDFLDVEWEFVKGSSADTWVREMLSACAKDDREVLSVAVCGEGGQHNLNEAIALPDELFVVPEDCDERTNAPVVYVYQPECIALAQAAHNEVPRYKNLVPFGAFEYNPFDEHRMNAAKRVNYLSQKDPKHQLSIPEASALDNMWRQLSYDEKMMRIRFADNLFTQLRGVMSLLPQDGADAQEPLLERLACVEQNRWNVERLLSGYKAMPAARRQELNAAMQSGDDRVRREAKIQSIRNCNFLFVLKDIAPYHDLPQERRSDYLTLFRNIMQAEAKMVRTIQSSSRIVYCRNTDNLSTFPEI
;
A
#
# COMPACT_ATOMS: atom_id res chain seq x y z
N MET A 1 -33.24 11.12 23.68
CA MET A 1 -32.96 12.55 23.45
C MET A 1 -31.55 12.63 22.90
N GLY A 2 -31.41 12.89 21.60
CA GLY A 2 -30.13 12.90 20.94
C GLY A 2 -29.24 14.02 21.48
N ARG A 3 -28.02 13.70 21.82
CA ARG A 3 -26.97 14.69 22.05
C ARG A 3 -26.76 15.42 20.72
N HIS A 4 -27.13 16.69 20.62
CA HIS A 4 -26.78 17.51 19.50
C HIS A 4 -25.27 17.64 19.48
N CYS A 5 -24.64 17.28 18.36
CA CYS A 5 -23.21 17.46 18.17
C CYS A 5 -22.83 18.91 18.48
N ARG A 6 -21.82 19.13 19.32
CA ARG A 6 -21.30 20.46 19.67
C ARG A 6 -20.79 21.20 18.43
N CYS A 7 -20.42 20.49 17.38
CA CYS A 7 -20.06 21.04 16.08
C CYS A 7 -21.16 21.85 15.40
N LEU A 8 -22.43 21.50 15.64
CA LEU A 8 -23.56 22.21 15.04
C LEU A 8 -23.89 23.52 15.75
N SER A 9 -23.33 23.78 16.93
CA SER A 9 -23.43 25.09 17.56
C SER A 9 -22.56 26.11 16.80
N LYS A 10 -23.16 27.16 16.31
CA LYS A 10 -22.61 28.18 15.39
C LYS A 10 -21.27 28.81 15.78
N TYR A 11 -20.64 28.45 16.90
CA TYR A 11 -19.52 29.21 17.48
C TYR A 11 -18.22 28.45 17.77
N SER A 12 -18.16 27.12 17.66
CA SER A 12 -16.98 26.39 18.18
C SER A 12 -16.32 25.36 17.25
N CYS A 13 -16.68 25.25 15.98
CA CYS A 13 -15.95 24.37 15.05
C CYS A 13 -14.57 24.96 14.73
N LYS A 14 -13.57 24.54 15.49
CA LYS A 14 -12.15 24.73 15.20
C LYS A 14 -11.48 23.39 15.44
N ASP A 15 -10.50 23.05 14.62
CA ASP A 15 -9.73 21.82 14.76
C ASP A 15 -10.52 20.54 14.56
N HIS A 16 -11.68 20.64 13.93
CA HIS A 16 -12.54 19.50 13.67
C HIS A 16 -12.00 18.63 12.53
N ILE A 17 -12.49 17.41 12.48
CA ILE A 17 -12.28 16.47 11.39
C ILE A 17 -13.49 16.61 10.47
N LEU A 18 -13.25 16.87 9.18
CA LEU A 18 -14.29 17.06 8.18
C LEU A 18 -14.30 15.87 7.21
N VAL A 19 -15.46 15.22 7.09
CA VAL A 19 -15.68 14.12 6.15
C VAL A 19 -16.65 14.59 5.08
N LEU A 20 -16.22 14.56 3.82
CA LEU A 20 -16.98 14.99 2.65
C LEU A 20 -17.45 13.78 1.85
N GLY A 21 -18.68 13.39 2.08
CA GLY A 21 -19.30 12.17 1.60
C GLY A 21 -19.73 11.24 2.72
N SER A 22 -20.35 10.12 2.39
CA SER A 22 -20.86 9.13 3.33
C SER A 22 -20.75 7.70 2.79
N GLY A 23 -20.78 6.75 3.71
CA GLY A 23 -20.71 5.32 3.40
C GLY A 23 -19.92 4.57 4.46
N GLN A 24 -19.45 3.39 4.12
CA GLN A 24 -18.69 2.53 5.03
C GLN A 24 -17.41 3.22 5.55
N LEU A 25 -16.72 3.95 4.67
CA LEU A 25 -15.51 4.67 5.04
C LEU A 25 -15.76 5.76 6.08
N SER A 26 -16.94 6.39 6.10
CA SER A 26 -17.30 7.34 7.14
C SER A 26 -17.41 6.69 8.54
N VAL A 27 -17.89 5.45 8.61
CA VAL A 27 -17.92 4.65 9.84
C VAL A 27 -16.50 4.35 10.31
N SER A 28 -15.62 3.89 9.41
CA SER A 28 -14.22 3.60 9.72
C SER A 28 -13.47 4.83 10.24
N ILE A 29 -13.72 6.02 9.66
CA ILE A 29 -13.13 7.28 10.13
C ILE A 29 -13.58 7.58 11.58
N VAL A 30 -14.88 7.47 11.88
CA VAL A 30 -15.39 7.72 13.25
C VAL A 30 -14.81 6.72 14.24
N LYS A 31 -14.72 5.44 13.89
CA LYS A 31 -14.08 4.41 14.72
C LYS A 31 -12.61 4.71 14.97
N ALA A 32 -11.86 5.04 13.92
CA ALA A 32 -10.44 5.35 14.03
C ALA A 32 -10.19 6.59 14.92
N VAL A 33 -11.04 7.63 14.82
CA VAL A 33 -10.99 8.80 15.72
C VAL A 33 -11.22 8.38 17.18
N ALA A 34 -12.10 7.42 17.44
CA ALA A 34 -12.37 6.94 18.81
C ALA A 34 -11.14 6.29 19.46
N HIS A 35 -10.33 5.59 18.65
CA HIS A 35 -9.15 4.86 19.11
C HIS A 35 -7.86 5.69 19.11
N ASP A 36 -7.85 6.88 18.50
CA ASP A 36 -6.69 7.76 18.47
C ASP A 36 -6.69 8.72 19.67
N GLU A 37 -5.65 8.65 20.50
CA GLU A 37 -5.52 9.47 21.73
C GLU A 37 -5.45 10.98 21.44
N GLN A 38 -4.95 11.39 20.27
CA GLN A 38 -4.80 12.80 19.89
C GLN A 38 -6.05 13.36 19.20
N LEU A 39 -6.88 12.49 18.61
CA LEU A 39 -8.03 12.86 17.79
C LEU A 39 -9.37 12.64 18.48
N ARG A 40 -9.49 11.75 19.46
CA ARG A 40 -10.76 11.33 20.09
C ARG A 40 -11.58 12.48 20.69
N ASP A 41 -10.92 13.57 21.07
CA ASP A 41 -11.58 14.76 21.62
C ASP A 41 -11.96 15.79 20.56
N ARG A 42 -11.59 15.54 19.27
CA ARG A 42 -11.94 16.41 18.15
C ARG A 42 -13.31 16.03 17.60
N PRO A 43 -14.18 17.02 17.36
CA PRO A 43 -15.47 16.74 16.76
C PRO A 43 -15.31 16.32 15.30
N VAL A 44 -16.12 15.34 14.87
CA VAL A 44 -16.21 14.88 13.48
C VAL A 44 -17.46 15.46 12.83
N LEU A 45 -17.30 16.19 11.74
CA LEU A 45 -18.41 16.71 10.95
C LEU A 45 -18.47 16.01 9.61
N ILE A 46 -19.60 15.36 9.31
CA ILE A 46 -19.85 14.65 8.07
C ILE A 46 -20.79 15.47 7.20
N LEU A 47 -20.36 15.88 6.01
CA LEU A 47 -21.18 16.51 5.00
C LEU A 47 -21.61 15.47 3.97
N ALA A 48 -22.89 15.16 3.89
CA ALA A 48 -23.43 14.12 3.07
C ALA A 48 -24.68 14.57 2.30
N HIS A 49 -24.91 13.91 1.16
CA HIS A 49 -26.12 14.12 0.36
C HIS A 49 -27.36 13.53 1.03
N HIS A 50 -27.20 12.45 1.77
CA HIS A 50 -28.26 11.67 2.39
C HIS A 50 -28.95 12.36 3.58
N ASN A 51 -30.02 11.75 4.06
CA ASN A 51 -30.75 12.25 5.24
C ASN A 51 -29.84 12.20 6.49
N PRO A 52 -29.53 13.34 7.10
CA PRO A 52 -28.58 13.42 8.22
C PRO A 52 -28.96 12.55 9.41
N ARG A 53 -30.26 12.44 9.69
CA ARG A 53 -30.73 11.63 10.83
C ARG A 53 -30.56 10.14 10.60
N ALA A 54 -30.95 9.68 9.40
CA ALA A 54 -30.79 8.25 9.04
C ALA A 54 -29.32 7.84 9.01
N LEU A 55 -28.46 8.69 8.41
CA LEU A 55 -27.02 8.45 8.37
C LEU A 55 -26.39 8.46 9.76
N HIS A 56 -26.78 9.40 10.61
CA HIS A 56 -26.31 9.44 12.00
C HIS A 56 -26.70 8.17 12.77
N GLU A 57 -27.96 7.74 12.65
CA GLU A 57 -28.47 6.52 13.29
C GLU A 57 -27.74 5.28 12.75
N TYR A 58 -27.47 5.21 11.46
CA TYR A 58 -26.70 4.14 10.83
C TYR A 58 -25.28 4.08 11.40
N ILE A 59 -24.52 5.17 11.33
CA ILE A 59 -23.14 5.21 11.85
C ILE A 59 -23.14 4.82 13.33
N PHE A 60 -24.04 5.43 14.14
CA PHE A 60 -24.11 5.17 15.56
C PHE A 60 -24.39 3.70 15.89
N SER A 61 -25.18 2.99 15.05
CA SER A 61 -25.49 1.57 15.22
C SER A 61 -24.30 0.65 14.97
N GLN A 62 -23.31 1.12 14.21
CA GLN A 62 -22.07 0.37 13.88
C GLN A 62 -20.96 0.57 14.92
N LEU A 63 -21.16 1.46 15.89
CA LEU A 63 -20.17 1.80 16.89
C LEU A 63 -20.38 1.02 18.18
N THR A 64 -19.30 0.57 18.79
CA THR A 64 -19.30 0.01 20.15
C THR A 64 -19.63 1.09 21.19
N PRO A 65 -20.05 0.74 22.43
CA PRO A 65 -20.34 1.71 23.48
C PRO A 65 -19.19 2.68 23.80
N GLU A 66 -17.94 2.24 23.61
CA GLU A 66 -16.75 3.09 23.78
C GLU A 66 -16.61 4.08 22.61
N GLU A 67 -16.77 3.63 21.39
CA GLU A 67 -16.70 4.45 20.17
C GLU A 67 -17.83 5.47 20.07
N GLN A 68 -19.00 5.17 20.65
CA GLN A 68 -20.15 6.09 20.73
C GLN A 68 -19.89 7.35 21.57
N LYS A 69 -18.73 7.44 22.24
CA LYS A 69 -18.33 8.64 23.00
C LYS A 69 -17.78 9.75 22.10
N VAL A 70 -17.39 9.43 20.86
CA VAL A 70 -16.93 10.43 19.88
C VAL A 70 -18.05 11.42 19.58
N ASP A 71 -17.71 12.71 19.60
CA ASP A 71 -18.63 13.79 19.21
C ASP A 71 -18.67 13.90 17.68
N PHE A 72 -19.67 13.29 17.04
CA PHE A 72 -19.84 13.42 15.60
C PHE A 72 -21.24 13.93 15.23
N GLY A 73 -21.31 14.63 14.09
CA GLY A 73 -22.55 15.16 13.56
C GLY A 73 -22.60 15.09 12.05
N VAL A 74 -23.82 14.99 11.52
CA VAL A 74 -24.07 14.92 10.08
C VAL A 74 -24.81 16.14 9.62
N MET A 75 -24.32 16.77 8.55
CA MET A 75 -24.96 17.89 7.87
C MET A 75 -25.31 17.49 6.44
N ARG A 76 -26.49 17.94 5.98
CA ARG A 76 -26.91 17.73 4.60
C ARG A 76 -26.34 18.80 3.69
N GLY A 77 -25.70 18.40 2.59
CA GLY A 77 -25.23 19.32 1.56
C GLY A 77 -24.42 18.63 0.49
N GLU A 78 -24.24 19.33 -0.60
CA GLU A 78 -23.38 18.93 -1.71
C GLU A 78 -21.94 19.31 -1.43
N ARG A 79 -21.03 18.35 -1.43
CA ARG A 79 -19.61 18.55 -1.12
C ARG A 79 -18.84 19.39 -2.15
N SER A 80 -19.41 19.58 -3.35
CA SER A 80 -18.86 20.47 -4.39
C SER A 80 -19.41 21.89 -4.35
N HIS A 81 -20.31 22.22 -3.40
CA HIS A 81 -20.89 23.53 -3.28
C HIS A 81 -20.18 24.38 -2.22
N ASP A 82 -19.69 25.56 -2.62
CA ASP A 82 -18.96 26.47 -1.75
C ASP A 82 -19.74 26.88 -0.49
N GLU A 83 -21.06 27.04 -0.59
CA GLU A 83 -21.90 27.40 0.56
C GLU A 83 -21.93 26.30 1.61
N ALA A 84 -21.98 25.02 1.20
CA ALA A 84 -21.94 23.88 2.09
C ALA A 84 -20.56 23.77 2.77
N LEU A 85 -19.49 23.94 2.01
CA LEU A 85 -18.11 23.94 2.52
C LEU A 85 -17.86 25.10 3.49
N LYS A 86 -18.39 26.30 3.22
CA LYS A 86 -18.37 27.44 4.15
C LYS A 86 -19.13 27.14 5.44
N ALA A 87 -20.30 26.53 5.32
CA ALA A 87 -21.09 26.14 6.49
C ALA A 87 -20.36 25.12 7.38
N CYS A 88 -19.57 24.21 6.76
CA CYS A 88 -18.68 23.26 7.45
C CYS A 88 -17.40 23.91 7.97
N LYS A 89 -17.11 25.18 7.68
CA LYS A 89 -15.86 25.87 8.04
C LYS A 89 -14.62 25.09 7.61
N VAL A 90 -14.58 24.69 6.34
CA VAL A 90 -13.52 23.84 5.79
C VAL A 90 -12.12 24.38 6.09
N GLU A 91 -11.94 25.71 6.06
CA GLU A 91 -10.67 26.41 6.34
C GLU A 91 -10.18 26.26 7.80
N LYS A 92 -11.05 25.78 8.70
CA LYS A 92 -10.74 25.54 10.13
C LYS A 92 -10.61 24.07 10.49
N ALA A 93 -10.84 23.19 9.52
CA ALA A 93 -10.64 21.75 9.73
C ALA A 93 -9.16 21.43 9.89
N SER A 94 -8.85 20.45 10.73
CA SER A 94 -7.50 19.92 10.86
C SER A 94 -7.24 18.78 9.91
N HIS A 95 -8.25 17.96 9.69
CA HIS A 95 -8.23 16.83 8.78
C HIS A 95 -9.47 16.90 7.89
N ILE A 96 -9.28 16.67 6.61
CA ILE A 96 -10.33 16.68 5.61
C ILE A 96 -10.26 15.36 4.85
N PHE A 97 -11.35 14.61 4.85
CA PHE A 97 -11.49 13.35 4.14
C PHE A 97 -12.50 13.53 3.02
N ILE A 98 -12.09 13.42 1.77
CA ILE A 98 -12.96 13.49 0.60
C ILE A 98 -13.19 12.05 0.15
N ILE A 99 -14.32 11.47 0.56
CA ILE A 99 -14.62 10.06 0.39
C ILE A 99 -15.71 9.77 -0.65
N GLY A 100 -16.58 10.74 -0.96
CA GLY A 100 -17.74 10.54 -1.84
C GLY A 100 -18.85 9.71 -1.19
N GLU A 101 -19.89 9.43 -1.97
CA GLU A 101 -21.00 8.57 -1.55
C GLU A 101 -20.82 7.18 -2.16
N ASP A 102 -21.25 6.11 -1.47
CA ASP A 102 -21.03 4.73 -1.93
C ASP A 102 -21.87 4.38 -3.18
N ASP A 103 -22.97 5.09 -3.44
CA ASP A 103 -23.88 4.90 -4.57
C ASP A 103 -23.58 5.80 -5.80
N GLU A 104 -22.48 6.57 -5.79
CA GLU A 104 -22.10 7.43 -6.91
C GLU A 104 -21.33 6.67 -7.98
N GLU A 105 -21.85 6.66 -9.22
CA GLU A 105 -21.15 6.06 -10.38
C GLU A 105 -19.87 6.83 -10.76
N GLU A 106 -19.87 8.18 -10.64
CA GLU A 106 -18.74 9.05 -10.98
C GLU A 106 -17.98 9.52 -9.73
N ARG A 107 -17.92 8.70 -8.70
CA ARG A 107 -17.39 9.02 -7.38
C ARG A 107 -16.01 9.69 -7.43
N ASP A 108 -15.07 9.15 -8.18
CA ASP A 108 -13.70 9.67 -8.27
C ASP A 108 -13.66 11.05 -8.92
N SER A 109 -14.40 11.25 -10.03
CA SER A 109 -14.48 12.56 -10.70
C SER A 109 -15.08 13.63 -9.78
N LEU A 110 -16.12 13.27 -9.04
CA LEU A 110 -16.78 14.16 -8.07
C LEU A 110 -15.87 14.44 -6.86
N ASN A 111 -15.08 13.46 -6.41
CA ASN A 111 -14.10 13.66 -5.36
C ASN A 111 -12.98 14.62 -5.79
N VAL A 112 -12.49 14.50 -7.02
CA VAL A 112 -11.49 15.43 -7.58
C VAL A 112 -12.08 16.83 -7.74
N ALA A 113 -13.34 16.96 -8.18
CA ALA A 113 -14.02 18.25 -8.25
C ALA A 113 -14.16 18.87 -6.84
N CYS A 114 -14.61 18.12 -5.86
CA CYS A 114 -14.68 18.54 -4.46
C CYS A 114 -13.31 19.01 -3.93
N TRP A 115 -12.24 18.25 -4.20
CA TRP A 115 -10.88 18.64 -3.83
C TRP A 115 -10.46 19.98 -4.40
N LYS A 116 -10.81 20.30 -5.66
CA LYS A 116 -10.53 21.62 -6.26
C LYS A 116 -11.25 22.74 -5.51
N HIS A 117 -12.50 22.54 -5.11
CA HIS A 117 -13.24 23.51 -4.29
C HIS A 117 -12.60 23.66 -2.90
N VAL A 118 -12.28 22.57 -2.21
CA VAL A 118 -11.59 22.60 -0.91
C VAL A 118 -10.28 23.38 -1.02
N ARG A 119 -9.45 23.08 -2.01
CA ARG A 119 -8.17 23.75 -2.26
C ARG A 119 -8.35 25.26 -2.44
N ALA A 120 -9.36 25.69 -3.19
CA ALA A 120 -9.64 27.11 -3.42
C ALA A 120 -9.91 27.89 -2.12
N PHE A 121 -10.45 27.26 -1.06
CA PHE A 121 -10.63 27.91 0.24
C PHE A 121 -9.31 28.21 0.95
N PHE A 122 -8.26 27.44 0.69
CA PHE A 122 -6.93 27.65 1.25
C PHE A 122 -6.07 28.58 0.38
N GLU A 123 -6.42 28.75 -0.91
CA GLU A 123 -5.74 29.64 -1.87
C GLU A 123 -6.30 31.06 -1.85
N ALA A 124 -7.53 31.24 -1.40
CA ALA A 124 -8.18 32.55 -1.39
C ALA A 124 -7.36 33.53 -0.53
N PRO A 125 -6.96 34.71 -1.07
CA PRO A 125 -6.28 35.73 -0.27
C PRO A 125 -7.19 36.11 0.89
N HIS A 126 -6.70 36.00 2.12
CA HIS A 126 -7.38 36.57 3.28
C HIS A 126 -7.68 38.04 2.99
N ASN A 127 -8.96 38.42 3.02
CA ASN A 127 -9.42 39.78 2.73
C ASN A 127 -8.51 40.81 3.40
N GLU A 128 -8.06 41.84 2.62
CA GLU A 128 -7.15 42.91 3.07
C GLU A 128 -7.60 43.58 4.38
N SER A 129 -8.90 43.57 4.70
CA SER A 129 -9.45 44.09 5.94
C SER A 129 -9.14 43.18 7.16
N GLN A 130 -9.10 41.87 7.00
CA GLN A 130 -8.67 40.97 8.06
C GLN A 130 -7.13 40.97 8.18
N GLN A 131 -6.42 41.15 7.08
CA GLN A 131 -4.96 41.25 7.09
C GLN A 131 -4.49 42.49 7.85
N ARG A 132 -5.15 43.65 7.68
CA ARG A 132 -4.84 44.86 8.47
C ARG A 132 -5.07 44.71 9.97
N TRP A 133 -6.09 43.96 10.39
CA TRP A 133 -6.32 43.63 11.81
C TRP A 133 -5.39 42.56 12.31
N SER A 134 -5.07 41.54 11.52
CA SER A 134 -4.08 40.53 11.90
C SER A 134 -2.68 41.10 11.99
N ASP A 135 -2.27 42.00 11.08
CA ASP A 135 -0.96 42.66 11.10
C ASP A 135 -0.85 43.61 12.30
N PHE A 136 -1.94 44.30 12.66
CA PHE A 136 -1.96 45.10 13.89
C PHE A 136 -1.86 44.24 15.15
N LEU A 137 -2.47 43.07 15.19
CA LEU A 137 -2.36 42.11 16.29
C LEU A 137 -1.04 41.33 16.28
N LEU A 138 -0.48 41.04 15.11
CA LEU A 138 0.82 40.37 14.95
C LEU A 138 1.98 41.26 15.40
N LYS A 139 1.97 42.57 15.08
CA LYS A 139 2.95 43.53 15.64
C LYS A 139 2.96 43.60 17.18
N ARG A 140 1.87 43.17 17.80
CA ARG A 140 1.75 43.05 19.27
C ARG A 140 2.15 41.66 19.78
N LYS A 141 2.27 40.63 18.89
CA LYS A 141 2.61 39.23 19.19
C LYS A 141 4.01 38.81 18.73
N GLU A 142 4.77 39.66 18.07
CA GLU A 142 6.17 39.39 17.71
C GLU A 142 7.10 39.23 18.93
N GLN A 143 6.55 39.42 20.14
CA GLN A 143 7.23 39.07 21.39
C GLN A 143 6.75 37.77 22.05
N ALA A 144 5.87 37.00 21.42
CA ALA A 144 5.37 35.73 21.92
C ALA A 144 5.27 34.69 20.82
N GLN A 145 6.25 33.82 20.79
CA GLN A 145 6.25 32.47 20.21
C GLN A 145 5.79 32.34 18.73
N THR A 146 6.70 31.92 17.88
CA THR A 146 6.50 31.28 16.58
C THR A 146 5.27 30.39 16.58
N SER A 147 4.12 30.92 16.14
CA SER A 147 2.99 30.09 15.74
C SER A 147 3.40 29.38 14.46
N GLN A 148 3.72 28.10 14.53
CA GLN A 148 3.78 27.24 13.35
C GLN A 148 2.48 27.44 12.57
N GLU A 149 2.56 27.88 11.32
CA GLU A 149 1.41 27.93 10.42
C GLU A 149 0.83 26.52 10.35
N ARG A 150 -0.42 26.40 10.76
CA ARG A 150 -1.09 25.12 10.86
C ARG A 150 -1.44 24.63 9.46
N VAL A 151 -0.91 23.49 9.07
CA VAL A 151 -1.20 22.83 7.80
C VAL A 151 -2.33 21.85 8.00
N ALA A 152 -3.44 22.02 7.26
CA ALA A 152 -4.53 21.06 7.24
C ALA A 152 -4.14 19.83 6.42
N GLN A 153 -4.52 18.64 6.91
CA GLN A 153 -4.29 17.37 6.22
C GLN A 153 -5.52 17.01 5.40
N CYS A 154 -5.37 16.87 4.09
CA CYS A 154 -6.44 16.47 3.19
C CYS A 154 -6.15 15.09 2.61
N ARG A 155 -7.06 14.14 2.78
CA ARG A 155 -7.02 12.82 2.14
C ARG A 155 -8.09 12.73 1.07
N LEU A 156 -7.64 12.63 -0.17
CA LEU A 156 -8.50 12.44 -1.34
C LEU A 156 -8.56 10.95 -1.68
N TYR A 157 -9.70 10.32 -1.46
CA TYR A 157 -9.92 8.92 -1.79
C TYR A 157 -10.33 8.76 -3.25
N LEU A 158 -9.64 7.86 -3.92
CA LEU A 158 -9.97 7.38 -5.25
C LEU A 158 -10.16 5.86 -5.20
N PHE A 159 -11.08 5.36 -6.01
CA PHE A 159 -11.51 3.95 -5.98
C PHE A 159 -11.09 3.21 -7.26
N ASP A 160 -10.74 3.93 -8.32
CA ASP A 160 -10.21 3.37 -9.55
C ASP A 160 -8.74 3.74 -9.73
N ASP A 161 -7.93 2.76 -10.06
CA ASP A 161 -6.50 2.88 -10.30
C ASP A 161 -6.16 3.83 -11.47
N CYS A 162 -7.03 3.90 -12.50
CA CYS A 162 -6.84 4.85 -13.60
C CYS A 162 -7.07 6.29 -13.16
N SER A 163 -8.04 6.52 -12.26
CA SER A 163 -8.30 7.84 -11.68
C SER A 163 -7.11 8.33 -10.87
N GLU A 164 -6.51 7.46 -10.09
CA GLU A 164 -5.29 7.74 -9.33
C GLU A 164 -4.14 8.12 -10.26
N LYS A 165 -3.84 7.30 -11.28
CA LYS A 165 -2.78 7.57 -12.28
C LYS A 165 -2.99 8.88 -13.01
N LEU A 166 -4.24 9.17 -13.40
CA LEU A 166 -4.58 10.43 -14.08
C LEU A 166 -4.37 11.63 -13.15
N PHE A 167 -4.80 11.52 -11.89
CA PHE A 167 -4.58 12.58 -10.90
C PHE A 167 -3.09 12.83 -10.66
N HIS A 168 -2.28 11.78 -10.62
CA HIS A 168 -0.82 11.89 -10.56
C HIS A 168 -0.23 12.66 -11.74
N ALA A 169 -0.69 12.36 -12.95
CA ALA A 169 -0.22 13.03 -14.15
C ALA A 169 -0.55 14.53 -14.16
N LEU A 170 -1.59 14.97 -13.44
CA LEU A 170 -1.93 16.37 -13.26
C LEU A 170 -0.92 17.12 -12.39
N GLN A 171 -0.09 16.43 -11.62
CA GLN A 171 0.94 16.97 -10.71
C GLN A 171 0.45 18.23 -9.97
N PRO A 172 -0.55 18.08 -9.09
CA PRO A 172 -1.08 19.23 -8.38
C PRO A 172 0.04 19.87 -7.55
N GLU A 173 0.22 21.19 -7.70
CA GLU A 173 1.22 21.91 -6.92
C GLU A 173 0.98 21.74 -5.42
N SER A 174 2.06 21.60 -4.66
CA SER A 174 1.99 21.59 -3.20
C SER A 174 1.50 22.93 -2.67
N HIS A 175 0.58 22.90 -1.72
CA HIS A 175 0.05 24.11 -1.09
C HIS A 175 0.64 24.28 0.32
N THR A 176 0.94 25.50 0.73
CA THR A 176 1.61 25.75 2.04
C THR A 176 0.71 25.47 3.24
N CYS A 177 -0.61 25.65 3.09
CA CYS A 177 -1.59 25.51 4.18
C CYS A 177 -2.46 24.24 4.09
N LEU A 178 -2.37 23.48 2.98
CA LEU A 178 -3.13 22.26 2.74
C LEU A 178 -2.20 21.17 2.22
N GLU A 179 -1.91 20.16 3.00
CA GLU A 179 -1.18 18.99 2.55
C GLU A 179 -2.16 17.95 2.03
N THR A 180 -2.13 17.67 0.72
CA THR A 180 -3.01 16.68 0.11
C THR A 180 -2.28 15.36 -0.09
N MET A 181 -2.90 14.28 0.36
CA MET A 181 -2.53 12.90 0.06
C MET A 181 -3.67 12.23 -0.70
N VAL A 182 -3.34 11.64 -1.85
CA VAL A 182 -4.27 10.80 -2.59
C VAL A 182 -4.16 9.38 -2.06
N VAL A 183 -5.27 8.72 -1.90
CA VAL A 183 -5.36 7.36 -1.34
C VAL A 183 -6.20 6.52 -2.27
N ASN A 184 -5.61 5.47 -2.85
CA ASN A 184 -6.39 4.41 -3.45
C ASN A 184 -6.97 3.56 -2.31
N TYR A 185 -8.31 3.59 -2.17
CA TYR A 185 -8.98 2.96 -1.05
C TYR A 185 -8.71 1.45 -0.94
N TYR A 186 -8.84 0.72 -2.06
CA TYR A 186 -8.67 -0.73 -2.04
C TYR A 186 -7.22 -1.13 -1.79
N GLU A 187 -6.27 -0.44 -2.41
CA GLU A 187 -4.84 -0.67 -2.18
C GLU A 187 -4.47 -0.38 -0.72
N ASP A 188 -4.98 0.71 -0.13
CA ASP A 188 -4.64 1.10 1.23
C ASP A 188 -5.21 0.14 2.29
N VAL A 189 -6.44 -0.38 2.08
CA VAL A 189 -7.01 -1.46 2.92
C VAL A 189 -6.12 -2.71 2.89
N LEU A 190 -5.68 -3.12 1.70
CA LEU A 190 -4.84 -4.30 1.55
C LEU A 190 -3.44 -4.11 2.12
N ARG A 191 -2.89 -2.91 2.03
CA ARG A 191 -1.61 -2.60 2.65
C ARG A 191 -1.66 -2.68 4.16
N GLN A 192 -2.74 -2.22 4.80
CA GLN A 192 -2.91 -2.39 6.24
C GLN A 192 -3.02 -3.85 6.66
N LEU A 193 -3.56 -4.71 5.80
CA LEU A 193 -3.62 -6.16 6.03
C LEU A 193 -2.28 -6.86 5.80
N LEU A 194 -1.61 -6.55 4.69
CA LEU A 194 -0.51 -7.34 4.14
C LEU A 194 0.89 -6.80 4.47
N VAL A 195 1.00 -5.54 4.93
CA VAL A 195 2.29 -4.94 5.29
C VAL A 195 2.53 -5.06 6.79
N LYS A 196 3.71 -5.52 7.16
CA LYS A 196 4.18 -5.55 8.55
C LYS A 196 5.46 -4.77 8.72
N ASP A 197 5.60 -4.17 9.90
CA ASP A 197 6.81 -3.48 10.38
C ASP A 197 7.37 -4.09 11.66
N SER A 198 6.66 -5.10 12.21
CA SER A 198 7.02 -5.76 13.46
C SER A 198 6.65 -7.25 13.44
N LEU A 199 7.32 -8.01 14.29
CA LEU A 199 7.05 -9.44 14.49
C LEU A 199 5.98 -9.58 15.58
N THR A 200 4.74 -9.66 15.18
CA THR A 200 3.62 -10.02 16.03
C THR A 200 3.32 -11.53 15.93
N GLU A 201 2.50 -12.06 16.82
CA GLU A 201 2.13 -13.49 16.80
C GLU A 201 1.39 -13.89 15.52
N GLU A 202 0.60 -12.97 14.95
CA GLU A 202 -0.16 -13.19 13.73
C GLU A 202 0.52 -12.52 12.54
N ASP A 203 0.92 -13.31 11.54
CA ASP A 203 1.55 -12.83 10.31
C ASP A 203 0.65 -13.14 9.10
N TYR A 204 0.00 -12.09 8.60
CA TYR A 204 -0.86 -12.16 7.42
C TYR A 204 -0.17 -11.65 6.16
N THR A 205 1.15 -11.45 6.16
CA THR A 205 1.89 -11.15 4.94
C THR A 205 1.83 -12.32 3.97
N LEU A 206 1.89 -12.07 2.67
CA LEU A 206 1.78 -13.14 1.67
C LEU A 206 2.93 -14.15 1.74
N ASP A 207 4.12 -13.74 2.18
CA ASP A 207 5.27 -14.62 2.36
C ASP A 207 5.37 -15.26 3.76
N ARG A 208 4.66 -14.73 4.75
CA ARG A 208 4.69 -15.17 6.15
C ARG A 208 6.09 -15.40 6.72
N GLY A 209 7.12 -14.71 6.14
CA GLY A 209 8.50 -14.90 6.48
C GLY A 209 9.12 -16.24 6.03
N LEU A 210 8.47 -16.97 5.16
CA LEU A 210 8.90 -18.29 4.70
C LEU A 210 9.83 -18.23 3.48
N VAL A 211 9.88 -17.10 2.77
CA VAL A 211 10.73 -16.93 1.60
C VAL A 211 12.03 -16.25 1.99
N SER A 212 13.17 -16.93 1.78
CA SER A 212 14.49 -16.43 2.11
C SER A 212 15.49 -16.65 0.97
N HIS A 213 16.61 -15.95 1.02
CA HIS A 213 17.64 -15.97 -0.03
C HIS A 213 18.26 -17.35 -0.29
N ASP A 214 18.14 -18.29 0.63
CA ASP A 214 18.77 -19.62 0.64
C ASP A 214 17.76 -20.78 0.48
N ASN A 215 16.48 -20.48 0.23
CA ASN A 215 15.48 -21.53 0.00
C ASN A 215 14.83 -21.42 -1.40
N GLU A 216 14.10 -22.47 -1.78
CA GLU A 216 13.40 -22.56 -3.07
C GLU A 216 11.91 -22.21 -2.98
N ARG A 217 11.50 -21.49 -1.92
CA ARG A 217 10.10 -21.11 -1.74
C ARG A 217 9.76 -19.86 -2.55
N TYR A 218 8.51 -19.77 -2.97
CA TYR A 218 7.96 -18.60 -3.66
C TYR A 218 6.50 -18.38 -3.28
N VAL A 219 6.06 -17.15 -3.33
CA VAL A 219 4.67 -16.77 -3.05
C VAL A 219 3.78 -17.16 -4.24
N HIS A 220 2.66 -17.83 -3.94
CA HIS A 220 1.60 -18.07 -4.90
C HIS A 220 0.26 -17.58 -4.34
N LEU A 221 -0.31 -16.57 -4.98
CA LEU A 221 -1.61 -15.99 -4.63
C LEU A 221 -2.66 -16.38 -5.66
N PHE A 222 -3.74 -17.04 -5.21
CA PHE A 222 -4.97 -17.19 -5.99
C PHE A 222 -5.96 -16.08 -5.64
N VAL A 223 -6.58 -15.48 -6.64
CA VAL A 223 -7.61 -14.46 -6.47
C VAL A 223 -8.89 -14.91 -7.16
N PHE A 224 -9.95 -15.09 -6.38
CA PHE A 224 -11.30 -15.37 -6.85
C PHE A 224 -12.12 -14.08 -6.88
N GLY A 225 -12.70 -13.77 -8.04
CA GLY A 225 -13.49 -12.56 -8.23
C GLY A 225 -12.72 -11.40 -8.89
N ARG A 226 -13.34 -10.85 -9.94
CA ARG A 226 -12.81 -9.74 -10.74
C ARG A 226 -13.27 -8.35 -10.28
N THR A 227 -13.64 -8.24 -9.02
CA THR A 227 -14.04 -6.96 -8.41
C THR A 227 -12.86 -5.99 -8.29
N PRO A 228 -13.11 -4.69 -8.03
CA PRO A 228 -12.02 -3.75 -7.74
C PRO A 228 -11.10 -4.22 -6.61
N MET A 229 -11.65 -4.86 -5.55
CA MET A 229 -10.85 -5.43 -4.46
C MET A 229 -9.99 -6.61 -4.92
N GLY A 230 -10.53 -7.50 -5.77
CA GLY A 230 -9.76 -8.62 -6.33
C GLY A 230 -8.62 -8.13 -7.23
N CYS A 231 -8.88 -7.13 -8.08
CA CYS A 231 -7.85 -6.50 -8.89
C CYS A 231 -6.79 -5.81 -8.03
N ALA A 232 -7.20 -5.09 -6.98
CA ALA A 232 -6.30 -4.46 -6.04
C ALA A 232 -5.46 -5.49 -5.26
N MET A 233 -6.05 -6.62 -4.85
CA MET A 233 -5.31 -7.72 -4.19
C MET A 233 -4.16 -8.22 -5.06
N ALA A 234 -4.40 -8.45 -6.34
CA ALA A 234 -3.37 -8.92 -7.27
C ALA A 234 -2.28 -7.86 -7.53
N THR A 235 -2.66 -6.59 -7.73
CA THR A 235 -1.68 -5.51 -7.94
C THR A 235 -0.90 -5.19 -6.67
N THR A 236 -1.53 -5.26 -5.50
CA THR A 236 -0.84 -5.12 -4.20
C THR A 236 0.15 -6.25 -3.99
N ALA A 237 -0.20 -7.50 -4.30
CA ALA A 237 0.73 -8.62 -4.26
C ALA A 237 1.93 -8.40 -5.19
N ALA A 238 1.69 -7.90 -6.41
CA ALA A 238 2.76 -7.56 -7.35
C ALA A 238 3.66 -6.42 -6.83
N HIS A 239 3.16 -5.52 -5.99
CA HIS A 239 3.95 -4.46 -5.35
C HIS A 239 4.75 -4.94 -4.13
N LEU A 240 4.26 -5.95 -3.41
CA LEU A 240 4.82 -6.36 -2.11
C LEU A 240 5.73 -7.60 -2.18
N CYS A 241 5.55 -8.46 -3.18
CA CYS A 241 6.18 -9.79 -3.18
C CYS A 241 7.42 -9.84 -4.06
N HIS A 242 8.53 -9.30 -3.53
CA HIS A 242 9.85 -9.29 -4.17
C HIS A 242 10.87 -9.90 -3.21
N PHE A 243 11.57 -10.96 -3.64
CA PHE A 243 12.36 -11.79 -2.75
C PHE A 243 13.81 -11.98 -3.23
N PRO A 244 14.76 -12.17 -2.28
CA PRO A 244 16.19 -12.23 -2.57
C PRO A 244 16.66 -13.57 -3.18
N ASN A 245 15.80 -14.58 -3.30
CA ASN A 245 16.07 -15.86 -3.94
C ASN A 245 15.72 -15.89 -5.44
N PHE A 246 15.18 -14.79 -5.98
CA PHE A 246 14.92 -14.68 -7.41
C PHE A 246 16.22 -14.47 -8.19
N ASP A 247 16.43 -15.32 -9.20
CA ASP A 247 17.46 -15.15 -10.23
C ASP A 247 16.85 -15.43 -11.61
N ALA A 248 16.78 -14.40 -12.44
CA ALA A 248 16.23 -14.50 -13.80
C ALA A 248 17.01 -15.48 -14.71
N LYS A 249 18.29 -15.75 -14.38
CA LYS A 249 19.16 -16.66 -15.13
C LYS A 249 19.14 -18.09 -14.64
N ALA A 250 18.49 -18.36 -13.51
CA ALA A 250 18.33 -19.70 -12.99
C ALA A 250 17.54 -20.58 -13.98
N ALA A 251 17.83 -21.88 -13.99
CA ALA A 251 17.09 -22.84 -14.82
C ALA A 251 15.58 -22.83 -14.49
N ARG A 252 15.24 -22.53 -13.23
CA ARG A 252 13.88 -22.35 -12.72
C ARG A 252 13.83 -21.08 -11.86
N PRO A 253 13.55 -19.91 -12.44
CA PRO A 253 13.41 -18.69 -11.67
C PRO A 253 12.22 -18.78 -10.67
N LEU A 254 12.46 -18.39 -9.43
CA LEU A 254 11.46 -18.41 -8.36
C LEU A 254 10.69 -17.08 -8.38
N ARG A 255 9.61 -17.02 -9.17
CA ARG A 255 8.77 -15.83 -9.30
C ARG A 255 7.60 -15.87 -8.34
N THR A 256 7.21 -14.71 -7.86
CA THR A 256 5.88 -14.54 -7.27
C THR A 256 4.83 -14.82 -8.32
N LYS A 257 3.93 -15.75 -8.04
CA LYS A 257 2.88 -16.17 -8.95
C LYS A 257 1.53 -15.62 -8.50
N ILE A 258 0.81 -14.96 -9.42
CA ILE A 258 -0.52 -14.40 -9.17
C ILE A 258 -1.49 -15.05 -10.14
N THR A 259 -2.44 -15.83 -9.60
CA THR A 259 -3.41 -16.61 -10.36
C THR A 259 -4.81 -16.06 -10.14
N PHE A 260 -5.41 -15.48 -11.18
CA PHE A 260 -6.84 -15.16 -11.17
C PHE A 260 -7.67 -16.37 -11.56
N VAL A 261 -8.73 -16.63 -10.80
CA VAL A 261 -9.73 -17.64 -11.14
C VAL A 261 -11.09 -16.94 -11.33
N ASP A 262 -11.58 -16.91 -12.55
CA ASP A 262 -12.85 -16.27 -12.90
C ASP A 262 -13.43 -16.92 -14.17
N PRO A 263 -14.76 -17.12 -14.30
CA PRO A 263 -15.36 -17.63 -15.53
C PRO A 263 -15.09 -16.78 -16.78
N GLN A 264 -14.71 -15.51 -16.62
CA GLN A 264 -14.35 -14.57 -17.68
C GLN A 264 -12.87 -14.16 -17.60
N ALA A 265 -11.98 -15.06 -17.19
CA ALA A 265 -10.56 -14.79 -17.01
C ALA A 265 -9.86 -14.29 -18.28
N ASP A 266 -10.30 -14.70 -19.46
CA ASP A 266 -9.83 -14.18 -20.74
C ASP A 266 -10.13 -12.68 -20.94
N GLY A 267 -11.32 -12.25 -20.56
CA GLY A 267 -11.70 -10.83 -20.55
C GLY A 267 -10.90 -10.03 -19.53
N LEU A 268 -10.70 -10.59 -18.33
CA LEU A 268 -9.87 -9.99 -17.28
C LEU A 268 -8.42 -9.87 -17.71
N MET A 269 -7.83 -10.91 -18.32
CA MET A 269 -6.47 -10.86 -18.88
C MET A 269 -6.33 -9.72 -19.89
N ASN A 270 -7.30 -9.58 -20.81
CA ASN A 270 -7.26 -8.52 -21.82
C ASN A 270 -7.38 -7.13 -21.19
N LEU A 271 -8.19 -6.97 -20.14
CA LEU A 271 -8.29 -5.73 -19.37
C LEU A 271 -6.95 -5.38 -18.71
N PHE A 272 -6.30 -6.34 -18.05
CA PHE A 272 -4.99 -6.15 -17.42
C PHE A 272 -3.91 -5.80 -18.45
N LYS A 273 -3.89 -6.49 -19.59
CA LYS A 273 -2.97 -6.17 -20.69
C LYS A 273 -3.17 -4.77 -21.26
N ALA A 274 -4.41 -4.31 -21.36
CA ALA A 274 -4.69 -2.95 -21.82
C ALA A 274 -4.29 -1.90 -20.76
N ARG A 275 -4.61 -2.15 -19.49
CA ARG A 275 -4.35 -1.22 -18.37
C ARG A 275 -2.86 -1.15 -18.01
N TYR A 276 -2.16 -2.28 -18.05
CA TYR A 276 -0.75 -2.42 -17.66
C TYR A 276 0.12 -2.91 -18.81
N ALA A 277 -0.05 -2.33 -20.01
CA ALA A 277 0.62 -2.80 -21.22
C ALA A 277 2.14 -2.93 -21.06
N GLY A 278 2.80 -1.98 -20.40
CA GLY A 278 4.24 -2.03 -20.14
C GLY A 278 4.66 -3.23 -19.29
N LEU A 279 3.85 -3.61 -18.30
CA LEU A 279 4.08 -4.77 -17.44
C LEU A 279 3.93 -6.08 -18.25
N PHE A 280 2.84 -6.21 -19.02
CA PHE A 280 2.56 -7.43 -19.79
C PHE A 280 3.45 -7.58 -21.03
N ASP A 281 4.14 -6.53 -21.48
CA ASP A 281 5.22 -6.62 -22.46
C ASP A 281 6.47 -7.35 -21.89
N LEU A 282 6.62 -7.36 -20.56
CA LEU A 282 7.80 -7.90 -19.85
C LEU A 282 7.49 -9.10 -18.97
N SER A 283 6.24 -9.28 -18.53
CA SER A 283 5.87 -10.38 -17.65
C SER A 283 5.60 -11.67 -18.42
N ARG A 284 5.90 -12.79 -17.78
CA ARG A 284 5.33 -14.07 -18.17
C ARG A 284 3.88 -14.12 -17.74
N TYR A 285 3.01 -14.60 -18.62
CA TYR A 285 1.62 -14.85 -18.26
C TYR A 285 1.07 -16.08 -19.00
N VAL A 286 0.11 -16.72 -18.35
CA VAL A 286 -0.54 -17.96 -18.82
C VAL A 286 -2.06 -17.78 -18.81
N LEU A 287 -2.73 -18.23 -19.88
CA LEU A 287 -4.19 -18.41 -19.88
C LEU A 287 -4.50 -19.90 -19.87
N ARG A 288 -5.32 -20.33 -18.90
CA ARG A 288 -5.88 -21.69 -18.83
C ARG A 288 -7.39 -21.62 -19.12
N PRO A 289 -7.82 -21.87 -20.35
CA PRO A 289 -9.23 -21.80 -20.73
C PRO A 289 -10.02 -23.00 -20.22
N GLU A 290 -9.39 -24.15 -19.99
CA GLU A 290 -9.97 -25.40 -19.49
C GLU A 290 -8.90 -26.34 -18.95
N ALA A 291 -9.32 -27.43 -18.30
CA ALA A 291 -8.43 -28.43 -17.76
C ALA A 291 -7.44 -28.96 -18.84
N GLY A 292 -6.16 -28.93 -18.49
CA GLY A 292 -5.09 -29.45 -19.36
C GLY A 292 -4.73 -28.59 -20.57
N THR A 293 -5.44 -27.49 -20.81
CA THR A 293 -5.15 -26.56 -21.91
C THR A 293 -4.42 -25.31 -21.36
N MET A 294 -3.38 -24.87 -22.05
CA MET A 294 -2.56 -23.76 -21.59
C MET A 294 -2.03 -22.95 -22.78
N ALA A 295 -2.21 -21.63 -22.71
CA ALA A 295 -1.63 -20.69 -23.66
C ALA A 295 -0.67 -19.78 -22.90
N GLU A 296 0.62 -19.95 -23.17
CA GLU A 296 1.70 -19.19 -22.53
C GLU A 296 2.13 -18.01 -23.42
N SER A 297 2.51 -16.92 -22.76
CA SER A 297 3.18 -15.79 -23.39
C SER A 297 4.48 -15.49 -22.64
N ALA A 298 5.53 -15.27 -23.41
CA ALA A 298 6.84 -14.90 -22.90
C ALA A 298 7.09 -13.39 -23.08
N PRO A 299 7.98 -12.78 -22.29
CA PRO A 299 8.44 -11.41 -22.48
C PRO A 299 9.02 -11.17 -23.88
N ARG A 300 8.99 -9.92 -24.33
CA ARG A 300 9.62 -9.56 -25.60
C ARG A 300 11.14 -9.71 -25.51
N GLU A 301 11.75 -10.43 -26.45
CA GLU A 301 13.20 -10.70 -26.49
C GLU A 301 14.04 -9.41 -26.45
N GLU A 302 13.57 -8.33 -27.07
CA GLU A 302 14.27 -7.05 -27.15
C GLU A 302 14.50 -6.38 -25.78
N VAL A 303 13.69 -6.72 -24.77
CA VAL A 303 13.74 -6.11 -23.44
C VAL A 303 14.28 -7.07 -22.39
N GLY A 304 14.07 -8.36 -22.57
CA GLY A 304 14.56 -9.44 -21.70
C GLY A 304 13.55 -9.88 -20.64
N ASP A 305 13.78 -11.07 -20.10
CA ASP A 305 12.95 -11.71 -19.06
C ASP A 305 13.60 -11.52 -17.69
N PHE A 306 13.29 -10.43 -17.00
CA PHE A 306 13.93 -10.08 -15.73
C PHE A 306 12.96 -9.74 -14.59
N LEU A 307 11.64 -9.80 -14.82
CA LEU A 307 10.69 -9.55 -13.77
C LEU A 307 10.52 -10.79 -12.87
N ASP A 308 10.36 -10.55 -11.59
CA ASP A 308 10.17 -11.56 -10.55
C ASP A 308 8.70 -11.85 -10.22
N VAL A 309 7.78 -11.37 -11.05
CA VAL A 309 6.33 -11.60 -10.94
C VAL A 309 5.83 -12.24 -12.23
N GLU A 310 4.98 -13.27 -12.11
CA GLU A 310 4.29 -13.90 -13.22
C GLU A 310 2.79 -14.00 -12.97
N TRP A 311 2.01 -14.08 -14.06
CA TRP A 311 0.55 -14.02 -14.01
C TRP A 311 -0.09 -15.26 -14.62
N GLU A 312 -1.16 -15.72 -14.00
CA GLU A 312 -1.96 -16.81 -14.52
C GLU A 312 -3.45 -16.44 -14.48
N PHE A 313 -4.15 -16.70 -15.57
CA PHE A 313 -5.57 -16.46 -15.71
C PHE A 313 -6.26 -17.80 -15.96
N VAL A 314 -7.12 -18.22 -15.04
CA VAL A 314 -7.78 -19.51 -15.04
C VAL A 314 -9.28 -19.30 -15.29
N LYS A 315 -9.79 -19.80 -16.42
CA LYS A 315 -11.19 -19.70 -16.75
C LYS A 315 -11.99 -20.80 -16.04
N GLY A 316 -12.45 -20.48 -14.84
CA GLY A 316 -13.14 -21.44 -14.00
C GLY A 316 -13.67 -20.78 -12.73
N SER A 317 -14.14 -21.60 -11.82
CA SER A 317 -14.66 -21.20 -10.50
C SER A 317 -14.17 -22.14 -9.41
N SER A 318 -14.36 -21.76 -8.15
CA SER A 318 -14.07 -22.60 -6.98
C SER A 318 -14.89 -23.90 -6.94
N ALA A 319 -15.98 -23.98 -7.71
CA ALA A 319 -16.82 -25.18 -7.83
C ALA A 319 -16.30 -26.20 -8.84
N ASP A 320 -15.41 -25.80 -9.77
CA ASP A 320 -14.88 -26.70 -10.80
C ASP A 320 -13.88 -27.70 -10.23
N THR A 321 -14.08 -28.98 -10.49
CA THR A 321 -13.26 -30.07 -9.96
C THR A 321 -11.78 -29.85 -10.27
N TRP A 322 -11.44 -29.50 -11.49
CA TRP A 322 -10.05 -29.32 -11.90
C TRP A 322 -9.37 -28.10 -11.24
N VAL A 323 -10.14 -27.03 -10.94
CA VAL A 323 -9.64 -25.88 -10.18
C VAL A 323 -9.37 -26.30 -8.73
N ARG A 324 -10.28 -27.08 -8.13
CA ARG A 324 -10.09 -27.63 -6.78
C ARG A 324 -8.89 -28.55 -6.69
N GLU A 325 -8.70 -29.43 -7.69
CA GLU A 325 -7.52 -30.30 -7.79
C GLU A 325 -6.22 -29.50 -7.91
N MET A 326 -6.23 -28.41 -8.69
CA MET A 326 -5.11 -27.49 -8.81
C MET A 326 -4.77 -26.82 -7.47
N LEU A 327 -5.76 -26.30 -6.74
CA LEU A 327 -5.58 -25.72 -5.40
C LEU A 327 -5.03 -26.75 -4.41
N SER A 328 -5.58 -27.98 -4.39
CA SER A 328 -5.12 -29.05 -3.54
C SER A 328 -3.67 -29.48 -3.85
N ALA A 329 -3.29 -29.46 -5.13
CA ALA A 329 -1.91 -29.73 -5.53
C ALA A 329 -0.94 -28.63 -5.07
N CYS A 330 -1.32 -27.36 -5.23
CA CYS A 330 -0.52 -26.23 -4.75
C CYS A 330 -0.39 -26.25 -3.22
N ALA A 331 -1.44 -26.59 -2.48
CA ALA A 331 -1.41 -26.67 -1.02
C ALA A 331 -0.45 -27.77 -0.50
N LYS A 332 -0.13 -28.76 -1.33
CA LYS A 332 0.79 -29.87 -1.02
C LYS A 332 2.23 -29.64 -1.48
N ASP A 333 2.51 -28.59 -2.27
CA ASP A 333 3.88 -28.27 -2.69
C ASP A 333 4.54 -27.38 -1.63
N ASP A 334 5.49 -27.92 -0.88
CA ASP A 334 6.23 -27.23 0.20
C ASP A 334 7.00 -25.99 -0.27
N ARG A 335 7.19 -25.81 -1.57
CA ARG A 335 7.84 -24.63 -2.15
C ARG A 335 6.86 -23.49 -2.37
N GLU A 336 5.56 -23.77 -2.47
CA GLU A 336 4.54 -22.76 -2.65
C GLU A 336 4.10 -22.19 -1.29
N VAL A 337 4.37 -20.92 -1.06
CA VAL A 337 3.78 -20.17 0.04
C VAL A 337 2.42 -19.70 -0.44
N LEU A 338 1.43 -20.59 -0.27
CA LEU A 338 0.11 -20.45 -0.87
C LEU A 338 -0.79 -19.52 -0.07
N SER A 339 -1.44 -18.58 -0.77
CA SER A 339 -2.52 -17.75 -0.27
C SER A 339 -3.69 -17.75 -1.24
N VAL A 340 -4.91 -17.70 -0.72
CA VAL A 340 -6.14 -17.62 -1.50
C VAL A 340 -6.92 -16.39 -1.06
N ALA A 341 -7.33 -15.53 -1.98
CA ALA A 341 -8.16 -14.36 -1.70
C ALA A 341 -9.50 -14.49 -2.41
N VAL A 342 -10.59 -14.50 -1.64
CA VAL A 342 -11.97 -14.53 -2.14
C VAL A 342 -12.52 -13.12 -2.08
N CYS A 343 -12.61 -12.48 -3.24
CA CYS A 343 -12.91 -11.06 -3.42
C CYS A 343 -14.07 -10.83 -4.41
N GLY A 344 -15.07 -11.71 -4.42
CA GLY A 344 -16.28 -11.56 -5.22
C GLY A 344 -17.21 -10.46 -4.72
N GLU A 345 -18.36 -10.35 -5.35
CA GLU A 345 -19.42 -9.40 -4.95
C GLU A 345 -20.19 -9.91 -3.73
N GLY A 346 -20.13 -9.14 -2.62
CA GLY A 346 -20.90 -9.41 -1.41
C GLY A 346 -20.25 -10.35 -0.40
N GLY A 347 -20.13 -9.89 0.84
CA GLY A 347 -19.41 -10.58 1.91
C GLY A 347 -19.94 -11.98 2.22
N GLN A 348 -21.26 -12.18 2.26
CA GLN A 348 -21.84 -13.51 2.51
C GLN A 348 -21.51 -14.51 1.39
N HIS A 349 -21.48 -14.07 0.13
CA HIS A 349 -21.07 -14.91 -1.00
C HIS A 349 -19.60 -15.30 -0.85
N ASN A 350 -18.74 -14.34 -0.56
CA ASN A 350 -17.31 -14.57 -0.36
C ASN A 350 -17.04 -15.58 0.78
N LEU A 351 -17.76 -15.45 1.89
CA LEU A 351 -17.62 -16.41 3.00
C LEU A 351 -18.07 -17.82 2.60
N ASN A 352 -19.22 -17.93 1.93
CA ASN A 352 -19.72 -19.24 1.47
C ASN A 352 -18.75 -19.89 0.47
N GLU A 353 -18.18 -19.11 -0.44
CA GLU A 353 -17.18 -19.59 -1.39
C GLU A 353 -15.90 -20.03 -0.67
N ALA A 354 -15.42 -19.23 0.27
CA ALA A 354 -14.22 -19.53 1.03
C ALA A 354 -14.33 -20.83 1.83
N ILE A 355 -15.42 -21.05 2.59
CA ILE A 355 -15.62 -22.26 3.37
C ILE A 355 -15.84 -23.52 2.53
N ALA A 356 -16.20 -23.37 1.24
CA ALA A 356 -16.37 -24.45 0.29
C ALA A 356 -15.08 -24.83 -0.45
N LEU A 357 -13.97 -24.15 -0.22
CA LEU A 357 -12.66 -24.48 -0.79
C LEU A 357 -12.17 -25.86 -0.35
N PRO A 358 -11.19 -26.48 -1.05
CA PRO A 358 -10.63 -27.77 -0.70
C PRO A 358 -10.15 -27.88 0.75
N ASP A 359 -10.30 -29.04 1.36
CA ASP A 359 -9.92 -29.30 2.76
C ASP A 359 -8.44 -29.07 3.02
N GLU A 360 -7.59 -29.33 2.04
CA GLU A 360 -6.15 -29.15 2.12
C GLU A 360 -5.72 -27.70 2.42
N LEU A 361 -6.59 -26.73 2.16
CA LEU A 361 -6.35 -25.32 2.50
C LEU A 361 -6.56 -25.04 4.00
N PHE A 362 -7.28 -25.91 4.72
CA PHE A 362 -7.66 -25.71 6.12
C PHE A 362 -7.01 -26.71 7.10
N VAL A 363 -6.48 -27.80 6.59
CA VAL A 363 -5.79 -28.79 7.42
C VAL A 363 -4.36 -28.35 7.65
N VAL A 364 -4.02 -28.11 8.92
CA VAL A 364 -2.64 -27.96 9.35
C VAL A 364 -2.09 -29.37 9.57
N PRO A 365 -1.06 -29.82 8.86
CA PRO A 365 -0.43 -31.10 9.13
C PRO A 365 0.02 -31.20 10.59
N GLU A 366 -0.23 -32.34 11.25
CA GLU A 366 0.11 -32.57 12.68
C GLU A 366 1.60 -32.38 13.00
N ASP A 367 2.47 -32.58 11.99
CA ASP A 367 3.93 -32.46 12.11
C ASP A 367 4.48 -31.06 11.71
N CYS A 368 3.62 -30.12 11.28
CA CYS A 368 4.05 -28.75 10.99
C CYS A 368 3.93 -27.91 12.25
N ASP A 369 4.96 -27.11 12.52
CA ASP A 369 4.82 -25.98 13.43
C ASP A 369 3.60 -25.17 12.94
N GLU A 370 2.55 -25.11 13.75
CA GLU A 370 1.20 -24.59 13.42
C GLU A 370 1.21 -23.23 12.68
N ARG A 371 2.35 -22.55 12.65
CA ARG A 371 2.53 -21.20 12.11
C ARG A 371 3.22 -21.14 10.74
N THR A 372 3.88 -22.19 10.28
CA THR A 372 4.87 -22.02 9.21
C THR A 372 4.41 -22.35 7.80
N ASN A 373 3.48 -23.26 7.57
CA ASN A 373 3.15 -23.70 6.21
C ASN A 373 1.67 -23.76 5.85
N ALA A 374 0.75 -23.45 6.76
CA ALA A 374 -0.67 -23.46 6.42
C ALA A 374 -0.99 -22.36 5.40
N PRO A 375 -1.70 -22.66 4.32
CA PRO A 375 -2.23 -21.64 3.43
C PRO A 375 -3.06 -20.60 4.20
N VAL A 376 -3.12 -19.36 3.72
CA VAL A 376 -4.01 -18.32 4.27
C VAL A 376 -5.14 -18.08 3.29
N VAL A 377 -6.38 -18.01 3.81
CA VAL A 377 -7.58 -17.73 3.03
C VAL A 377 -8.12 -16.37 3.44
N TYR A 378 -7.86 -15.33 2.64
CA TYR A 378 -8.40 -13.99 2.83
C TYR A 378 -9.82 -13.92 2.30
N VAL A 379 -10.74 -13.37 3.10
CA VAL A 379 -12.16 -13.27 2.72
C VAL A 379 -12.62 -11.82 2.81
N TYR A 380 -12.91 -11.24 1.67
CA TYR A 380 -13.39 -9.86 1.61
C TYR A 380 -14.81 -9.73 2.14
N GLN A 381 -14.97 -8.92 3.18
CA GLN A 381 -16.22 -8.65 3.88
C GLN A 381 -16.51 -7.14 3.89
N PRO A 382 -17.09 -6.59 2.82
CA PRO A 382 -17.26 -5.13 2.69
C PRO A 382 -18.16 -4.51 3.75
N GLU A 383 -19.18 -5.24 4.24
CA GLU A 383 -20.22 -4.68 5.11
C GLU A 383 -20.09 -5.12 6.57
N CYS A 384 -19.87 -6.42 6.80
CA CYS A 384 -19.85 -6.98 8.15
C CYS A 384 -18.98 -8.23 8.24
N ILE A 385 -17.96 -8.19 9.06
CA ILE A 385 -17.01 -9.31 9.26
C ILE A 385 -17.42 -10.26 10.39
N ALA A 386 -18.46 -9.96 11.17
CA ALA A 386 -18.75 -10.64 12.44
C ALA A 386 -18.82 -12.18 12.33
N LEU A 387 -19.49 -12.71 11.30
CA LEU A 387 -19.61 -14.17 11.12
C LEU A 387 -18.27 -14.80 10.70
N ALA A 388 -17.55 -14.15 9.78
CA ALA A 388 -16.25 -14.64 9.33
C ALA A 388 -15.21 -14.54 10.45
N GLN A 389 -15.27 -13.48 11.28
CA GLN A 389 -14.41 -13.31 12.45
C GLN A 389 -14.71 -14.35 13.53
N ALA A 390 -15.99 -14.67 13.76
CA ALA A 390 -16.36 -15.76 14.68
C ALA A 390 -15.85 -17.13 14.16
N ALA A 391 -15.94 -17.38 12.85
CA ALA A 391 -15.39 -18.58 12.25
C ALA A 391 -13.86 -18.68 12.46
N HIS A 392 -13.14 -17.58 12.21
CA HIS A 392 -11.69 -17.50 12.45
C HIS A 392 -11.32 -17.75 13.93
N ASN A 393 -12.02 -17.11 14.86
CA ASN A 393 -11.67 -17.14 16.28
C ASN A 393 -12.10 -18.45 16.97
N GLU A 394 -13.25 -19.00 16.63
CA GLU A 394 -13.93 -20.02 17.41
C GLU A 394 -13.91 -21.41 16.75
N VAL A 395 -13.72 -21.48 15.42
CA VAL A 395 -13.74 -22.75 14.70
C VAL A 395 -12.31 -23.19 14.34
N PRO A 396 -11.76 -24.25 14.98
CA PRO A 396 -10.36 -24.67 14.77
C PRO A 396 -9.99 -24.88 13.30
N ARG A 397 -10.92 -25.40 12.50
CA ARG A 397 -10.75 -25.61 11.06
C ARG A 397 -10.47 -24.34 10.29
N TYR A 398 -11.02 -23.18 10.72
CA TYR A 398 -10.98 -21.92 9.99
C TYR A 398 -10.03 -20.87 10.60
N LYS A 399 -9.08 -21.28 11.43
CA LYS A 399 -8.07 -20.39 12.01
C LYS A 399 -7.24 -19.63 10.98
N ASN A 400 -7.06 -20.20 9.79
CA ASN A 400 -6.33 -19.58 8.67
C ASN A 400 -7.24 -18.82 7.68
N LEU A 401 -8.55 -18.70 7.99
CA LEU A 401 -9.49 -17.86 7.25
C LEU A 401 -9.41 -16.46 7.85
N VAL A 402 -8.93 -15.48 7.08
CA VAL A 402 -8.69 -14.11 7.52
C VAL A 402 -9.72 -13.18 6.89
N PRO A 403 -10.76 -12.76 7.63
CA PRO A 403 -11.71 -11.77 7.12
C PRO A 403 -11.06 -10.39 7.09
N PHE A 404 -11.37 -9.60 6.07
CA PHE A 404 -10.94 -8.22 5.94
C PHE A 404 -11.98 -7.35 5.23
N GLY A 405 -11.98 -6.05 5.48
CA GLY A 405 -12.91 -5.11 4.84
C GLY A 405 -13.00 -3.75 5.54
N ALA A 406 -14.03 -2.99 5.21
CA ALA A 406 -14.10 -1.57 5.49
C ALA A 406 -14.05 -1.16 6.97
N PHE A 407 -14.63 -1.94 7.88
CA PHE A 407 -14.79 -1.47 9.26
C PHE A 407 -13.52 -1.53 10.12
N GLU A 408 -12.48 -2.23 9.68
CA GLU A 408 -11.19 -2.33 10.38
C GLU A 408 -10.11 -1.43 9.78
N TYR A 409 -10.48 -0.69 8.75
CA TYR A 409 -9.57 0.24 8.09
C TYR A 409 -9.30 1.46 8.98
N ASN A 410 -8.01 1.76 9.23
CA ASN A 410 -7.57 2.93 9.97
C ASN A 410 -7.03 4.02 9.02
N PRO A 411 -7.80 5.07 8.72
CA PRO A 411 -7.35 6.15 7.84
C PRO A 411 -6.25 7.04 8.47
N PHE A 412 -5.94 6.89 9.74
CA PHE A 412 -4.92 7.68 10.45
C PHE A 412 -3.61 6.90 10.68
N ASP A 413 -3.40 5.77 9.99
CA ASP A 413 -2.17 5.02 10.13
C ASP A 413 -0.95 5.86 9.69
N GLU A 414 -0.28 6.47 10.69
CA GLU A 414 0.90 7.29 10.49
C GLU A 414 2.20 6.47 10.49
N HIS A 415 2.19 5.23 10.95
CA HIS A 415 3.40 4.41 11.06
C HIS A 415 4.11 4.28 9.72
N ARG A 416 3.37 3.96 8.67
CA ARG A 416 3.89 3.82 7.31
C ARG A 416 4.42 5.13 6.75
N MET A 417 3.69 6.22 7.01
CA MET A 417 4.11 7.56 6.59
C MET A 417 5.41 7.96 7.28
N ASN A 418 5.54 7.69 8.56
CA ASN A 418 6.75 7.98 9.32
C ASN A 418 7.93 7.14 8.85
N ALA A 419 7.72 5.85 8.53
CA ALA A 419 8.74 4.99 7.93
C ALA A 419 9.21 5.56 6.57
N ALA A 420 8.28 5.99 5.71
CA ALA A 420 8.60 6.59 4.41
C ALA A 420 9.38 7.91 4.54
N LYS A 421 9.03 8.77 5.50
CA LYS A 421 9.76 10.00 5.81
C LYS A 421 11.20 9.71 6.25
N ARG A 422 11.40 8.68 7.08
CA ARG A 422 12.73 8.22 7.52
C ARG A 422 13.55 7.68 6.34
N VAL A 423 12.96 6.85 5.48
CA VAL A 423 13.58 6.36 4.25
C VAL A 423 14.00 7.53 3.36
N ASN A 424 13.14 8.53 3.18
CA ASN A 424 13.47 9.73 2.42
C ASN A 424 14.70 10.46 3.00
N TYR A 425 14.74 10.65 4.31
CA TYR A 425 15.88 11.25 4.97
C TYR A 425 17.18 10.45 4.73
N LEU A 426 17.12 9.13 4.93
CA LEU A 426 18.28 8.24 4.78
C LEU A 426 18.78 8.17 3.33
N SER A 427 17.91 8.33 2.35
CA SER A 427 18.29 8.33 0.92
C SER A 427 19.13 9.54 0.51
N GLN A 428 19.12 10.62 1.30
CA GLN A 428 19.82 11.87 0.99
C GLN A 428 21.14 12.04 1.77
N LYS A 429 21.52 11.07 2.63
CA LYS A 429 22.66 11.20 3.53
C LYS A 429 23.91 10.53 2.99
N ASP A 430 25.04 11.22 3.17
CA ASP A 430 26.37 10.62 2.97
C ASP A 430 26.65 9.63 4.11
N PRO A 431 26.95 8.36 3.82
CA PRO A 431 27.20 7.33 4.83
C PRO A 431 28.44 7.59 5.70
N LYS A 432 29.27 8.58 5.35
CA LYS A 432 30.46 8.97 6.14
C LYS A 432 30.12 9.75 7.41
N HIS A 433 28.89 10.25 7.54
CA HIS A 433 28.47 10.99 8.71
C HIS A 433 27.70 10.09 9.67
N GLN A 434 27.85 10.34 10.96
CA GLN A 434 27.06 9.66 11.98
C GLN A 434 25.57 9.94 11.72
N LEU A 435 24.81 8.88 11.46
CA LEU A 435 23.38 8.98 11.15
C LEU A 435 22.58 9.08 12.45
N SER A 436 22.00 10.25 12.69
CA SER A 436 20.97 10.45 13.70
C SER A 436 19.68 10.86 13.00
N ILE A 437 18.59 10.15 13.26
CA ILE A 437 17.28 10.52 12.71
C ILE A 437 16.84 11.81 13.40
N PRO A 438 16.52 12.87 12.64
CA PRO A 438 16.11 14.14 13.21
C PRO A 438 14.71 14.06 13.83
N GLU A 439 14.30 15.11 14.51
CA GLU A 439 12.95 15.27 15.03
C GLU A 439 11.88 15.23 13.91
N ALA A 440 10.66 14.81 14.28
CA ALA A 440 9.55 14.65 13.34
C ALA A 440 9.28 15.91 12.49
N SER A 441 9.39 17.10 13.08
CA SER A 441 9.19 18.38 12.38
C SER A 441 10.17 18.61 11.22
N ALA A 442 11.41 18.17 11.35
CA ALA A 442 12.41 18.26 10.30
C ALA A 442 12.14 17.25 9.18
N LEU A 443 11.72 16.04 9.52
CA LEU A 443 11.28 15.02 8.56
C LEU A 443 10.08 15.51 7.77
N ASP A 444 9.09 16.12 8.42
CA ASP A 444 7.90 16.69 7.78
C ASP A 444 8.25 17.80 6.79
N ASN A 445 9.18 18.67 7.14
CA ASN A 445 9.62 19.74 6.24
C ASN A 445 10.29 19.19 4.97
N MET A 446 11.13 18.15 5.09
CA MET A 446 11.74 17.48 3.94
C MET A 446 10.68 16.76 3.09
N TRP A 447 9.71 16.13 3.74
CA TRP A 447 8.61 15.40 3.09
C TRP A 447 7.72 16.31 2.24
N ARG A 448 7.40 17.51 2.74
CA ARG A 448 6.56 18.48 2.02
C ARG A 448 7.18 18.97 0.71
N GLN A 449 8.51 18.91 0.59
CA GLN A 449 9.21 19.34 -0.63
C GLN A 449 9.15 18.30 -1.76
N LEU A 450 8.77 17.05 -1.45
CA LEU A 450 8.68 15.98 -2.43
C LEU A 450 7.43 16.15 -3.30
N SER A 451 7.59 15.84 -4.57
CA SER A 451 6.46 15.60 -5.46
C SER A 451 5.63 14.40 -4.96
N TYR A 452 4.40 14.31 -5.42
CA TYR A 452 3.55 13.19 -5.04
C TYR A 452 4.16 11.84 -5.47
N ASP A 453 4.69 11.75 -6.69
CA ASP A 453 5.32 10.54 -7.21
C ASP A 453 6.52 10.09 -6.34
N GLU A 454 7.36 11.04 -5.89
CA GLU A 454 8.45 10.75 -4.96
C GLU A 454 7.93 10.26 -3.60
N LYS A 455 6.86 10.86 -3.08
CA LYS A 455 6.21 10.40 -1.84
C LYS A 455 5.73 8.96 -1.96
N MET A 456 5.02 8.63 -3.04
CA MET A 456 4.53 7.27 -3.27
C MET A 456 5.66 6.24 -3.42
N MET A 457 6.73 6.59 -4.14
CA MET A 457 7.92 5.74 -4.20
C MET A 457 8.51 5.42 -2.83
N ARG A 458 8.59 6.41 -1.94
CA ARG A 458 9.11 6.22 -0.57
C ARG A 458 8.18 5.39 0.30
N ILE A 459 6.88 5.58 0.18
CA ILE A 459 5.87 4.79 0.89
C ILE A 459 5.97 3.33 0.46
N ARG A 460 5.97 3.06 -0.85
CA ARG A 460 6.05 1.69 -1.38
C ARG A 460 7.37 1.01 -1.06
N PHE A 461 8.47 1.75 -1.02
CA PHE A 461 9.74 1.24 -0.52
C PHE A 461 9.65 0.85 0.95
N ALA A 462 9.11 1.73 1.80
CA ALA A 462 8.98 1.49 3.23
C ALA A 462 8.09 0.28 3.54
N ASP A 463 7.00 0.09 2.80
CA ASP A 463 6.10 -1.07 2.92
C ASP A 463 6.83 -2.40 2.67
N ASN A 464 7.83 -2.41 1.80
CA ASN A 464 8.58 -3.61 1.45
C ASN A 464 9.81 -3.86 2.32
N LEU A 465 10.31 -2.82 3.00
CA LEU A 465 11.61 -2.88 3.67
C LEU A 465 11.72 -4.01 4.69
N PHE A 466 10.69 -4.21 5.51
CA PHE A 466 10.68 -5.27 6.50
C PHE A 466 10.74 -6.66 5.87
N THR A 467 9.94 -6.91 4.83
CA THR A 467 9.93 -8.18 4.08
C THR A 467 11.28 -8.44 3.41
N GLN A 468 11.89 -7.41 2.78
CA GLN A 468 13.21 -7.53 2.16
C GLN A 468 14.29 -7.91 3.19
N LEU A 469 14.33 -7.24 4.34
CA LEU A 469 15.28 -7.51 5.41
C LEU A 469 15.07 -8.91 6.02
N ARG A 470 13.81 -9.33 6.19
CA ARG A 470 13.46 -10.65 6.68
C ARG A 470 13.94 -11.74 5.72
N GLY A 471 13.81 -11.55 4.41
CA GLY A 471 14.29 -12.49 3.40
C GLY A 471 15.81 -12.70 3.38
N VAL A 472 16.59 -11.78 3.93
CA VAL A 472 18.06 -11.90 4.08
C VAL A 472 18.53 -12.01 5.52
N MET A 473 17.65 -12.37 6.42
CA MET A 473 17.86 -12.32 7.88
C MET A 473 19.12 -13.01 8.35
N SER A 474 19.46 -14.18 7.79
CA SER A 474 20.67 -14.94 8.13
C SER A 474 21.98 -14.25 7.69
N LEU A 475 21.90 -13.28 6.79
CA LEU A 475 23.04 -12.49 6.30
C LEU A 475 23.19 -11.14 7.00
N LEU A 476 22.22 -10.73 7.84
CA LEU A 476 22.27 -9.44 8.51
C LEU A 476 23.46 -9.37 9.48
N PRO A 477 24.17 -8.22 9.54
CA PRO A 477 25.35 -8.07 10.38
C PRO A 477 25.00 -8.17 11.86
N GLN A 478 25.86 -8.84 12.64
CA GLN A 478 25.71 -8.93 14.10
C GLN A 478 26.31 -7.70 14.78
N ASP A 479 25.63 -7.22 15.84
CA ASP A 479 26.05 -6.20 16.80
C ASP A 479 26.98 -5.08 16.27
N GLY A 480 26.44 -4.25 15.39
CA GLY A 480 27.12 -3.02 14.96
C GLY A 480 28.24 -3.21 13.92
N ALA A 481 28.39 -4.42 13.39
CA ALA A 481 29.27 -4.64 12.24
C ALA A 481 28.70 -3.99 10.98
N ASP A 482 29.55 -3.49 10.10
CA ASP A 482 29.13 -2.94 8.81
C ASP A 482 28.58 -4.04 7.91
N ALA A 483 27.48 -3.71 7.20
CA ALA A 483 26.88 -4.61 6.21
C ALA A 483 27.85 -4.81 5.04
N GLN A 484 28.10 -6.07 4.69
CA GLN A 484 28.98 -6.42 3.59
C GLN A 484 28.33 -6.10 2.24
N GLU A 485 29.15 -5.70 1.28
CA GLU A 485 28.69 -5.30 -0.06
C GLU A 485 27.81 -6.36 -0.76
N PRO A 486 28.09 -7.69 -0.70
CA PRO A 486 27.21 -8.69 -1.31
C PRO A 486 25.78 -8.71 -0.74
N LEU A 487 25.60 -8.44 0.56
CA LEU A 487 24.28 -8.29 1.17
C LEU A 487 23.56 -7.04 0.63
N LEU A 488 24.27 -5.91 0.57
CA LEU A 488 23.72 -4.64 0.07
C LEU A 488 23.33 -4.77 -1.41
N GLU A 489 24.13 -5.43 -2.23
CA GLU A 489 23.81 -5.68 -3.64
C GLU A 489 22.57 -6.57 -3.79
N ARG A 490 22.44 -7.60 -2.96
CA ARG A 490 21.26 -8.47 -2.98
C ARG A 490 19.98 -7.68 -2.67
N LEU A 491 19.99 -6.86 -1.63
CA LEU A 491 18.88 -5.97 -1.30
C LEU A 491 18.60 -4.96 -2.42
N ALA A 492 19.65 -4.41 -3.03
CA ALA A 492 19.52 -3.50 -4.16
C ALA A 492 18.88 -4.17 -5.39
N CYS A 493 19.18 -5.46 -5.65
CA CYS A 493 18.52 -6.23 -6.70
C CYS A 493 17.02 -6.41 -6.41
N VAL A 494 16.65 -6.77 -5.17
CA VAL A 494 15.24 -6.92 -4.77
C VAL A 494 14.49 -5.59 -4.94
N GLU A 495 15.08 -4.49 -4.46
CA GLU A 495 14.47 -3.17 -4.58
C GLU A 495 14.34 -2.70 -6.03
N GLN A 496 15.32 -3.01 -6.88
CA GLN A 496 15.22 -2.70 -8.30
C GLN A 496 14.08 -3.48 -8.98
N ASN A 497 13.87 -4.76 -8.62
CA ASN A 497 12.75 -5.55 -9.13
C ASN A 497 11.42 -4.94 -8.69
N ARG A 498 11.28 -4.60 -7.39
CA ARG A 498 10.12 -3.92 -6.86
C ARG A 498 9.85 -2.60 -7.61
N TRP A 499 10.88 -1.77 -7.78
CA TRP A 499 10.77 -0.50 -8.47
C TRP A 499 10.37 -0.67 -9.94
N ASN A 500 10.91 -1.67 -10.63
CA ASN A 500 10.53 -1.99 -12.00
C ASN A 500 9.02 -2.29 -12.09
N VAL A 501 8.52 -3.19 -11.25
CA VAL A 501 7.09 -3.56 -11.24
C VAL A 501 6.21 -2.36 -10.88
N GLU A 502 6.61 -1.56 -9.89
CA GLU A 502 5.90 -0.33 -9.52
C GLU A 502 5.77 0.64 -10.70
N ARG A 503 6.87 0.91 -11.43
CA ARG A 503 6.82 1.82 -12.58
C ARG A 503 5.97 1.28 -13.72
N LEU A 504 6.04 -0.03 -13.98
CA LEU A 504 5.23 -0.70 -15.00
C LEU A 504 3.74 -0.69 -14.66
N LEU A 505 3.38 -0.94 -13.40
CA LEU A 505 2.00 -0.80 -12.90
C LEU A 505 1.51 0.65 -12.96
N SER A 506 2.39 1.63 -12.76
CA SER A 506 2.08 3.05 -12.93
C SER A 506 1.94 3.49 -14.39
N GLY A 507 2.03 2.56 -15.37
CA GLY A 507 1.82 2.83 -16.80
C GLY A 507 3.08 3.16 -17.60
N TYR A 508 4.25 3.15 -16.97
CA TYR A 508 5.52 3.31 -17.69
C TYR A 508 5.87 2.06 -18.50
N LYS A 509 6.77 2.23 -19.49
CA LYS A 509 7.29 1.15 -20.34
C LYS A 509 8.81 1.12 -20.26
N ALA A 510 9.38 -0.06 -20.40
CA ALA A 510 10.83 -0.21 -20.50
C ALA A 510 11.36 0.27 -21.86
N MET A 511 12.56 0.84 -21.85
CA MET A 511 13.29 1.17 -23.04
C MET A 511 13.99 -0.10 -23.58
N PRO A 512 13.94 -0.39 -24.90
CA PRO A 512 14.72 -1.48 -25.48
C PRO A 512 16.21 -1.40 -25.12
N ALA A 513 16.84 -2.55 -24.84
CA ALA A 513 18.19 -2.61 -24.30
C ALA A 513 19.23 -1.87 -25.16
N ALA A 514 19.17 -2.03 -26.49
CA ALA A 514 20.08 -1.34 -27.41
C ALA A 514 19.95 0.19 -27.27
N ARG A 515 18.70 0.70 -27.27
CA ARG A 515 18.44 2.13 -27.13
C ARG A 515 18.87 2.69 -25.78
N ARG A 516 18.68 1.90 -24.72
CA ARG A 516 19.15 2.24 -23.36
C ARG A 516 20.67 2.38 -23.32
N GLN A 517 21.40 1.45 -23.94
CA GLN A 517 22.86 1.52 -24.00
C GLN A 517 23.35 2.74 -24.78
N GLU A 518 22.76 3.04 -25.94
CA GLU A 518 23.05 4.24 -26.72
C GLU A 518 22.83 5.52 -25.91
N LEU A 519 21.69 5.62 -25.22
CA LEU A 519 21.35 6.79 -24.42
C LEU A 519 22.29 6.96 -23.22
N ASN A 520 22.63 5.86 -22.52
CA ASN A 520 23.56 5.88 -21.41
C ASN A 520 24.98 6.28 -21.88
N ALA A 521 25.44 5.77 -23.01
CA ALA A 521 26.73 6.17 -23.61
C ALA A 521 26.73 7.66 -23.98
N ALA A 522 25.66 8.16 -24.59
CA ALA A 522 25.53 9.58 -24.90
C ALA A 522 25.51 10.47 -23.64
N MET A 523 24.88 10.02 -22.55
CA MET A 523 24.89 10.73 -21.25
C MET A 523 26.28 10.79 -20.61
N GLN A 524 27.14 9.84 -20.88
CA GLN A 524 28.53 9.77 -20.40
C GLN A 524 29.56 10.37 -21.37
N SER A 525 29.10 10.89 -22.53
CA SER A 525 29.99 11.47 -23.54
C SER A 525 30.82 12.63 -22.98
N GLY A 526 32.07 12.76 -23.44
CA GLY A 526 32.91 13.94 -23.15
C GLY A 526 32.39 15.25 -23.76
N ASP A 527 31.49 15.18 -24.76
CA ASP A 527 30.89 16.32 -25.44
C ASP A 527 29.63 16.81 -24.66
N ASP A 528 29.69 18.06 -24.18
CA ASP A 528 28.60 18.71 -23.45
C ASP A 528 27.28 18.81 -24.24
N ARG A 529 27.36 18.97 -25.57
CA ARG A 529 26.20 19.05 -26.42
C ARG A 529 25.48 17.71 -26.49
N VAL A 530 26.26 16.62 -26.70
CA VAL A 530 25.73 15.25 -26.74
C VAL A 530 25.07 14.89 -25.41
N ARG A 531 25.74 15.20 -24.28
CA ARG A 531 25.16 14.97 -22.95
C ARG A 531 23.85 15.73 -22.72
N ARG A 532 23.81 17.00 -23.13
CA ARG A 532 22.60 17.83 -23.00
C ARG A 532 21.44 17.29 -23.84
N GLU A 533 21.71 16.93 -25.11
CA GLU A 533 20.71 16.35 -26.00
C GLU A 533 20.18 15.03 -25.45
N ALA A 534 21.04 14.15 -24.93
CA ALA A 534 20.65 12.89 -24.30
C ALA A 534 19.77 13.09 -23.06
N LYS A 535 20.10 14.06 -22.20
CA LYS A 535 19.25 14.43 -21.03
C LYS A 535 17.87 14.93 -21.46
N ILE A 536 17.80 15.83 -22.45
CA ILE A 536 16.53 16.33 -22.99
C ILE A 536 15.71 15.18 -23.56
N GLN A 537 16.33 14.25 -24.31
CA GLN A 537 15.64 13.10 -24.87
C GLN A 537 15.12 12.16 -23.77
N SER A 538 15.88 11.93 -22.70
CA SER A 538 15.43 11.13 -21.55
C SER A 538 14.20 11.74 -20.87
N ILE A 539 14.21 13.05 -20.65
CA ILE A 539 13.07 13.80 -20.07
C ILE A 539 11.84 13.70 -20.99
N ARG A 540 12.02 13.88 -22.31
CA ARG A 540 10.92 13.76 -23.28
C ARG A 540 10.34 12.35 -23.31
N ASN A 541 11.19 11.33 -23.29
CA ASN A 541 10.75 9.94 -23.24
C ASN A 541 9.91 9.66 -21.98
N CYS A 542 10.35 10.14 -20.84
CA CYS A 542 9.62 10.00 -19.58
C CYS A 542 8.27 10.73 -19.61
N ASN A 543 8.26 12.03 -19.92
CA ASN A 543 7.09 12.87 -19.75
C ASN A 543 6.02 12.71 -20.84
N PHE A 544 6.43 12.37 -22.08
CA PHE A 544 5.50 12.29 -23.21
C PHE A 544 5.25 10.86 -23.70
N LEU A 545 6.21 9.95 -23.56
CA LEU A 545 6.08 8.58 -24.04
C LEU A 545 5.91 7.57 -22.92
N PHE A 546 6.04 7.99 -21.67
CA PHE A 546 6.04 7.12 -20.50
C PHE A 546 7.04 5.97 -20.62
N VAL A 547 8.24 6.25 -21.20
CA VAL A 547 9.32 5.27 -21.39
C VAL A 547 10.48 5.62 -20.48
N LEU A 548 10.83 4.69 -19.56
CA LEU A 548 11.94 4.84 -18.63
C LEU A 548 13.12 3.94 -19.04
N LYS A 549 14.31 4.54 -19.08
CA LYS A 549 15.57 3.82 -19.32
C LYS A 549 16.01 2.94 -18.17
N ASP A 550 15.57 3.29 -16.95
CA ASP A 550 15.98 2.63 -15.70
C ASP A 550 15.09 1.42 -15.34
N ILE A 551 14.01 1.13 -16.11
CA ILE A 551 13.30 -0.15 -16.05
C ILE A 551 14.19 -1.22 -16.69
N ALA A 552 14.99 -1.89 -15.87
CA ALA A 552 16.05 -2.80 -16.28
C ALA A 552 16.50 -3.67 -15.09
N PRO A 553 17.22 -4.79 -15.34
CA PRO A 553 17.93 -5.50 -14.28
C PRO A 553 18.90 -4.60 -13.52
N TYR A 554 19.10 -4.83 -12.23
CA TYR A 554 19.99 -4.03 -11.40
C TYR A 554 21.40 -3.88 -12.02
N HIS A 555 21.99 -4.95 -12.51
CA HIS A 555 23.36 -4.94 -13.08
C HIS A 555 23.49 -4.14 -14.38
N ASP A 556 22.37 -3.85 -15.06
CA ASP A 556 22.33 -3.03 -16.28
C ASP A 556 22.18 -1.53 -15.98
N LEU A 557 21.97 -1.17 -14.70
CA LEU A 557 21.86 0.24 -14.30
C LEU A 557 23.21 0.95 -14.35
N PRO A 558 23.21 2.28 -14.57
CA PRO A 558 24.42 3.11 -14.39
C PRO A 558 25.02 2.96 -12.99
N GLN A 559 26.35 3.04 -12.89
CA GLN A 559 27.05 2.88 -11.61
C GLN A 559 26.56 3.85 -10.53
N GLU A 560 26.26 5.10 -10.91
CA GLU A 560 25.70 6.11 -10.00
C GLU A 560 24.43 5.59 -9.33
N ARG A 561 23.47 5.10 -10.13
CA ARG A 561 22.19 4.56 -9.62
C ARG A 561 22.40 3.35 -8.71
N ARG A 562 23.31 2.45 -9.06
CA ARG A 562 23.65 1.31 -8.21
C ARG A 562 24.26 1.75 -6.87
N SER A 563 25.15 2.75 -6.91
CA SER A 563 25.76 3.33 -5.71
C SER A 563 24.72 3.96 -4.78
N ASP A 564 23.67 4.59 -5.32
CA ASP A 564 22.58 5.17 -4.53
C ASP A 564 21.84 4.09 -3.71
N TYR A 565 21.55 2.93 -4.31
CA TYR A 565 20.95 1.80 -3.58
C TYR A 565 21.86 1.28 -2.46
N LEU A 566 23.14 1.05 -2.75
CA LEU A 566 24.10 0.57 -1.75
C LEU A 566 24.22 1.55 -0.57
N THR A 567 24.25 2.85 -0.88
CA THR A 567 24.28 3.92 0.12
C THR A 567 23.03 3.93 0.98
N LEU A 568 21.86 3.85 0.34
CA LEU A 568 20.57 3.82 1.04
C LEU A 568 20.48 2.63 2.01
N PHE A 569 20.78 1.41 1.55
CA PHE A 569 20.72 0.23 2.42
C PHE A 569 21.77 0.25 3.53
N ARG A 570 22.97 0.78 3.27
CA ARG A 570 23.97 0.98 4.32
C ARG A 570 23.46 1.95 5.40
N ASN A 571 22.86 3.06 4.99
CA ASN A 571 22.26 4.03 5.90
C ASN A 571 21.11 3.44 6.71
N ILE A 572 20.24 2.63 6.09
CA ILE A 572 19.14 1.94 6.77
C ILE A 572 19.69 0.98 7.82
N MET A 573 20.69 0.15 7.49
CA MET A 573 21.29 -0.81 8.43
C MET A 573 21.90 -0.11 9.66
N GLN A 574 22.51 1.07 9.48
CA GLN A 574 23.07 1.84 10.57
C GLN A 574 21.99 2.54 11.41
N ALA A 575 21.03 3.19 10.77
CA ALA A 575 19.99 3.98 11.46
C ALA A 575 18.93 3.10 12.13
N GLU A 576 18.57 1.99 11.51
CA GLU A 576 17.50 1.08 11.95
C GLU A 576 18.05 -0.18 12.65
N ALA A 577 19.20 -0.07 13.31
CA ALA A 577 19.83 -1.18 14.02
C ALA A 577 18.89 -1.89 15.02
N LYS A 578 17.89 -1.19 15.59
CA LYS A 578 16.87 -1.80 16.46
C LYS A 578 15.95 -2.74 15.66
N MET A 579 15.47 -2.31 14.49
CA MET A 579 14.63 -3.14 13.61
C MET A 579 15.43 -4.37 13.13
N VAL A 580 16.66 -4.18 12.69
CA VAL A 580 17.57 -5.27 12.27
C VAL A 580 17.74 -6.29 13.41
N ARG A 581 17.98 -5.85 14.64
CA ARG A 581 18.10 -6.73 15.84
C ARG A 581 16.79 -7.46 16.15
N THR A 582 15.66 -6.80 15.99
CA THR A 582 14.34 -7.43 16.20
C THR A 582 14.15 -8.57 15.21
N ILE A 583 14.44 -8.36 13.94
CA ILE A 583 14.37 -9.39 12.90
C ILE A 583 15.31 -10.56 13.23
N GLN A 584 16.56 -10.30 13.63
CA GLN A 584 17.54 -11.33 14.00
C GLN A 584 17.15 -12.13 15.25
N SER A 585 16.57 -11.48 16.27
CA SER A 585 16.19 -12.18 17.52
C SER A 585 15.04 -13.15 17.29
N SER A 586 14.18 -12.88 16.33
CA SER A 586 13.06 -13.75 15.99
C SER A 586 13.49 -15.01 15.23
N SER A 587 14.58 -14.93 14.46
CA SER A 587 15.17 -16.13 13.84
C SER A 587 15.67 -17.13 14.89
N ARG A 588 16.21 -16.64 15.99
CA ARG A 588 16.67 -17.53 17.09
C ARG A 588 15.50 -18.28 17.73
N ILE A 589 14.33 -17.66 17.84
CA ILE A 589 13.14 -18.31 18.39
C ILE A 589 12.64 -19.42 17.45
N VAL A 590 12.66 -19.20 16.14
CA VAL A 590 12.28 -20.19 15.12
C VAL A 590 13.32 -21.32 15.05
N TYR A 591 14.62 -21.03 15.10
CA TYR A 591 15.69 -22.05 15.06
C TYR A 591 15.81 -22.84 16.37
N CYS A 592 15.62 -22.23 17.54
CA CYS A 592 15.68 -22.94 18.83
C CYS A 592 14.49 -23.87 19.06
N ARG A 593 13.33 -23.62 18.43
CA ARG A 593 12.19 -24.56 18.48
C ARG A 593 12.36 -25.78 17.58
N ASN A 594 13.22 -25.71 16.56
CA ASN A 594 13.53 -26.85 15.68
C ASN A 594 14.65 -27.76 16.20
N THR A 595 15.39 -27.40 17.27
CA THR A 595 16.55 -28.17 17.77
C THR A 595 16.44 -28.70 19.20
N ASP A 596 15.47 -28.23 19.99
CA ASP A 596 15.37 -28.67 21.41
C ASP A 596 13.96 -29.13 21.81
N ASN A 597 13.81 -30.47 21.73
CA ASN A 597 13.25 -31.31 22.81
C ASN A 597 11.75 -31.44 23.04
N LEU A 598 11.33 -32.52 22.58
CA LEU A 598 10.68 -33.61 23.31
C LEU A 598 11.50 -34.01 24.55
N SER A 599 11.44 -33.30 25.67
CA SER A 599 11.60 -33.84 27.02
C SER A 599 11.47 -32.73 28.07
N THR A 600 10.57 -32.98 28.99
CA THR A 600 10.28 -32.26 30.24
C THR A 600 9.17 -31.21 30.20
N PHE A 601 7.92 -31.68 30.21
CA PHE A 601 6.88 -31.05 31.02
C PHE A 601 6.83 -31.73 32.37
N PRO A 602 6.92 -31.04 33.52
CA PRO A 602 6.43 -31.57 34.77
C PRO A 602 4.91 -31.43 34.79
N GLU A 603 4.25 -32.54 35.11
CA GLU A 603 2.85 -32.58 35.51
C GLU A 603 2.62 -31.62 36.68
N ILE A 604 1.69 -30.70 36.53
CA ILE A 604 0.64 -30.35 37.52
C ILE A 604 -0.51 -29.67 36.78
#